data_72a2fe1b381770c265a8422496df93e0
#
_entry.id   72a2fe1b381770c265a8422496df93e0
#
_cell.length_a   1.000
_cell.length_b   1.000
_cell.length_c   1.000
_cell.angle_alpha   90.00
_cell.angle_beta   90.00
_cell.angle_gamma   90.00
#
_symmetry.space_group_name_H-M   'P 1'
#
loop_
_entity.id
_entity.type
_entity.pdbx_description
1 polymer ?
#
loop_
_entity_poly.entity_id
_entity_poly.type
_entity_poly.pdbx_seq_one_letter_code
_entity_poly.pdbx_strand_id
1 'polypeptide(L)'
;FGDFIPVSPMIAEMVYTPGKTDSKSKGNPSEIFRKVRLGAARQHLDHVLIYEVFSDTKTTKLASSVANWTIIGGYFVPSREIETTGFANALLLDVRNGYPYGTASATLNATEFSASQTYRDKTRNLTDKNQISTVIKLIPQVQQMMIKLMQDPKQA
;
A
#
# COMPACT_ATOMS: atom_id res chain seq x y z
N PHE A 1 -21.55 -7.71 12.47
CA PHE A 1 -20.90 -7.08 11.30
C PHE A 1 -21.85 -7.18 10.12
N GLY A 2 -22.00 -6.09 9.34
CA GLY A 2 -22.68 -6.10 8.06
C GLY A 2 -21.87 -6.85 6.99
N ASP A 3 -22.46 -6.99 5.83
CA ASP A 3 -21.79 -7.61 4.68
C ASP A 3 -20.66 -6.74 4.16
N PHE A 4 -19.52 -7.37 3.86
CA PHE A 4 -18.40 -6.68 3.22
C PHE A 4 -18.57 -6.76 1.69
N ILE A 5 -18.80 -5.61 1.07
CA ILE A 5 -18.99 -5.51 -0.38
C ILE A 5 -17.75 -4.86 -0.99
N PRO A 6 -17.01 -5.56 -1.86
CA PRO A 6 -15.89 -4.94 -2.57
C PRO A 6 -16.41 -3.86 -3.52
N VAL A 7 -15.71 -2.72 -3.59
CA VAL A 7 -16.06 -1.64 -4.51
C VAL A 7 -15.96 -2.15 -5.94
N SER A 8 -17.00 -1.87 -6.74
CA SER A 8 -17.03 -2.23 -8.15
C SER A 8 -15.81 -1.63 -8.89
N PRO A 9 -15.14 -2.40 -9.78
CA PRO A 9 -14.04 -1.89 -10.59
C PRO A 9 -14.39 -0.60 -11.35
N MET A 10 -15.62 -0.48 -11.83
CA MET A 10 -16.11 0.72 -12.52
C MET A 10 -16.12 1.96 -11.60
N ILE A 11 -16.40 1.79 -10.31
CA ILE A 11 -16.32 2.89 -9.33
C ILE A 11 -14.85 3.19 -8.99
N ALA A 12 -14.02 2.17 -8.88
CA ALA A 12 -12.58 2.35 -8.70
C ALA A 12 -11.96 3.13 -9.87
N GLU A 13 -12.37 2.86 -11.11
CA GLU A 13 -11.94 3.63 -12.30
C GLU A 13 -12.44 5.08 -12.28
N MET A 14 -13.63 5.35 -11.79
CA MET A 14 -14.15 6.72 -11.63
C MET A 14 -13.35 7.53 -10.59
N VAL A 15 -12.79 6.85 -9.59
CA VAL A 15 -11.88 7.44 -8.59
C VAL A 15 -10.48 7.59 -9.17
N TYR A 16 -10.02 6.56 -9.85
CA TYR A 16 -8.73 6.52 -10.54
C TYR A 16 -8.95 6.93 -12.00
N THR A 17 -9.19 8.20 -12.25
CA THR A 17 -9.02 8.73 -13.60
C THR A 17 -7.51 8.86 -13.82
N PRO A 18 -6.88 8.08 -14.71
CA PRO A 18 -5.54 8.36 -15.17
C PRO A 18 -5.64 9.59 -16.08
N GLY A 19 -5.90 10.75 -15.47
CA GLY A 19 -5.75 12.04 -16.13
C GLY A 19 -4.28 12.20 -16.42
N LYS A 20 -3.95 12.43 -17.72
CA LYS A 20 -2.66 12.82 -18.25
C LYS A 20 -1.69 13.23 -17.15
N THR A 21 -0.68 12.43 -16.95
CA THR A 21 0.40 12.63 -15.98
C THR A 21 1.17 13.91 -16.31
N ASP A 22 0.59 15.04 -16.01
CA ASP A 22 1.37 16.18 -15.61
C ASP A 22 1.79 15.88 -14.17
N SER A 23 3.04 15.56 -13.99
CA SER A 23 3.71 15.10 -12.76
C SER A 23 3.65 16.09 -11.58
N LYS A 24 2.70 17.02 -11.55
CA LYS A 24 2.47 18.02 -10.51
C LYS A 24 1.05 18.03 -9.91
N SER A 25 0.11 17.28 -10.45
CA SER A 25 -1.23 17.18 -9.87
C SER A 25 -1.33 15.93 -9.00
N LYS A 26 -0.82 15.96 -7.78
CA LYS A 26 -1.34 15.11 -6.71
C LYS A 26 -2.82 15.43 -6.60
N GLY A 27 -3.69 14.50 -7.03
CA GLY A 27 -5.15 14.68 -6.92
C GLY A 27 -5.50 15.16 -5.51
N ASN A 28 -6.38 16.15 -5.43
CA ASN A 28 -6.78 16.70 -4.13
C ASN A 28 -7.42 15.56 -3.30
N PRO A 29 -6.85 15.19 -2.14
CA PRO A 29 -7.36 14.09 -1.33
C PRO A 29 -8.85 14.23 -1.00
N SER A 30 -9.32 15.45 -0.76
CA SER A 30 -10.74 15.76 -0.49
C SER A 30 -11.64 15.37 -1.65
N GLU A 31 -11.18 15.53 -2.89
CA GLU A 31 -11.96 15.15 -4.07
C GLU A 31 -12.03 13.63 -4.24
N ILE A 32 -10.93 12.93 -3.94
CA ILE A 32 -10.88 11.46 -3.95
C ILE A 32 -11.88 10.92 -2.93
N PHE A 33 -11.83 11.39 -1.69
CA PHE A 33 -12.77 10.97 -0.64
C PHE A 33 -14.22 11.26 -1.02
N ARG A 34 -14.51 12.42 -1.60
CA ARG A 34 -15.85 12.74 -2.09
C ARG A 34 -16.34 11.76 -3.16
N LYS A 35 -15.50 11.42 -4.13
CA LYS A 35 -15.84 10.46 -5.20
C LYS A 35 -16.06 9.04 -4.63
N VAL A 36 -15.20 8.59 -3.74
CA VAL A 36 -15.33 7.29 -3.07
C VAL A 36 -16.65 7.20 -2.30
N ARG A 37 -16.96 8.22 -1.49
CA ARG A 37 -18.23 8.27 -0.74
C ARG A 37 -19.45 8.29 -1.65
N LEU A 38 -19.41 9.04 -2.74
CA LEU A 38 -20.51 9.07 -3.72
C LEU A 38 -20.71 7.69 -4.36
N GLY A 39 -19.63 6.99 -4.70
CA GLY A 39 -19.67 5.62 -5.21
C GLY A 39 -20.27 4.64 -4.21
N ALA A 40 -19.86 4.72 -2.95
CA ALA A 40 -20.39 3.91 -1.85
C ALA A 40 -21.87 4.22 -1.57
N ALA A 41 -22.27 5.48 -1.57
CA ALA A 41 -23.68 5.89 -1.41
C ALA A 41 -24.59 5.33 -2.51
N ARG A 42 -24.12 5.29 -3.75
CA ARG A 42 -24.88 4.67 -4.88
C ARG A 42 -25.07 3.16 -4.72
N GLN A 43 -24.23 2.51 -3.93
CA GLN A 43 -24.34 1.09 -3.57
C GLN A 43 -25.10 0.88 -2.25
N HIS A 44 -25.70 1.94 -1.68
CA HIS A 44 -26.42 1.91 -0.40
C HIS A 44 -25.55 1.41 0.77
N LEU A 45 -24.25 1.72 0.75
CA LEU A 45 -23.33 1.38 1.83
C LEU A 45 -23.32 2.50 2.88
N ASP A 46 -23.25 2.12 4.16
CA ASP A 46 -23.17 3.07 5.27
C ASP A 46 -21.73 3.50 5.56
N HIS A 47 -20.77 2.60 5.36
CA HIS A 47 -19.37 2.82 5.66
C HIS A 47 -18.48 2.45 4.47
N VAL A 48 -17.32 3.08 4.36
CA VAL A 48 -16.31 2.74 3.37
C VAL A 48 -14.94 2.64 4.02
N LEU A 49 -14.26 1.51 3.80
CA LEU A 49 -12.85 1.33 4.16
C LEU A 49 -11.99 1.66 2.94
N ILE A 50 -11.18 2.69 3.07
CA ILE A 50 -10.19 3.09 2.07
C ILE A 50 -8.82 2.62 2.58
N TYR A 51 -8.05 1.95 1.74
CA TYR A 51 -6.68 1.59 2.08
C TYR A 51 -5.73 1.91 0.93
N GLU A 52 -4.49 2.20 1.29
CA GLU A 52 -3.38 2.41 0.35
C GLU A 52 -2.17 1.58 0.76
N VAL A 53 -1.41 1.14 -0.22
CA VAL A 53 -0.16 0.40 -0.01
C VAL A 53 0.91 0.96 -0.93
N PHE A 54 2.06 1.24 -0.38
CA PHE A 54 3.22 1.69 -1.15
C PHE A 54 4.51 1.15 -0.54
N SER A 55 5.58 1.17 -1.31
CA SER A 55 6.91 0.76 -0.86
C SER A 55 7.96 1.77 -1.28
N ASP A 56 8.91 2.00 -0.41
CA ASP A 56 10.16 2.69 -0.72
C ASP A 56 11.29 1.66 -0.77
N THR A 57 12.06 1.67 -1.86
CA THR A 57 13.14 0.69 -2.06
C THR A 57 14.46 1.40 -2.34
N LYS A 58 15.45 1.10 -1.51
CA LYS A 58 16.82 1.59 -1.63
C LYS A 58 17.77 0.46 -2.04
N THR A 59 18.73 0.78 -2.87
CA THR A 59 19.76 -0.17 -3.28
C THR A 59 21.14 0.41 -2.99
N THR A 60 21.90 -0.29 -2.17
CA THR A 60 23.26 0.09 -1.77
C THR A 60 24.27 -0.84 -2.44
N LYS A 61 25.35 -0.29 -2.98
CA LYS A 61 26.47 -1.08 -3.51
C LYS A 61 27.36 -1.54 -2.34
N LEU A 62 27.67 -2.84 -2.32
CA LEU A 62 28.60 -3.42 -1.35
C LEU A 62 30.04 -3.28 -1.83
N ALA A 63 30.99 -3.36 -0.91
CA ALA A 63 32.44 -3.35 -1.23
C ALA A 63 32.84 -4.49 -2.18
N SER A 64 32.13 -5.63 -2.14
CA SER A 64 32.29 -6.76 -3.06
C SER A 64 31.94 -6.46 -4.52
N SER A 65 31.44 -5.26 -4.82
CA SER A 65 31.06 -4.87 -6.19
C SER A 65 32.24 -4.88 -7.17
N VAL A 66 33.49 -4.83 -6.70
CA VAL A 66 34.70 -5.00 -7.54
C VAL A 66 34.75 -6.37 -8.23
N ALA A 67 34.14 -7.40 -7.64
CA ALA A 67 34.06 -8.74 -8.26
C ALA A 67 33.20 -8.75 -9.54
N ASN A 68 32.40 -7.71 -9.77
CA ASN A 68 31.58 -7.56 -11.00
C ASN A 68 32.40 -7.35 -12.26
N TRP A 69 33.70 -7.12 -12.17
CA TRP A 69 34.58 -6.98 -13.33
C TRP A 69 34.77 -8.30 -14.08
N THR A 70 34.42 -9.42 -13.45
CA THR A 70 34.39 -10.73 -14.12
C THR A 70 32.94 -11.09 -14.44
N ILE A 71 32.74 -11.77 -15.59
CA ILE A 71 31.41 -12.24 -16.00
C ILE A 71 30.79 -13.15 -14.92
N ILE A 72 31.61 -14.04 -14.35
CA ILE A 72 31.19 -14.98 -13.32
C ILE A 72 30.87 -14.25 -12.01
N GLY A 73 31.72 -13.31 -11.56
CA GLY A 73 31.52 -12.54 -10.34
C GLY A 73 30.26 -11.68 -10.36
N GLY A 74 29.89 -11.15 -11.54
CA GLY A 74 28.68 -10.36 -11.72
C GLY A 74 27.37 -11.14 -11.49
N TYR A 75 27.41 -12.47 -11.60
CA TYR A 75 26.23 -13.34 -11.39
C TYR A 75 26.16 -13.96 -9.99
N PHE A 76 27.29 -14.27 -9.38
CA PHE A 76 27.32 -15.10 -8.18
C PHE A 76 27.71 -14.36 -6.90
N VAL A 77 28.48 -13.27 -7.01
CA VAL A 77 28.92 -12.53 -5.82
C VAL A 77 27.91 -11.45 -5.46
N PRO A 78 27.36 -11.45 -4.22
CA PRO A 78 26.51 -10.37 -3.76
C PRO A 78 27.26 -9.03 -3.79
N SER A 79 26.78 -8.10 -4.57
CA SER A 79 27.40 -6.78 -4.75
C SER A 79 26.46 -5.62 -4.43
N ARG A 80 25.22 -5.94 -4.16
CA ARG A 80 24.18 -4.97 -3.82
C ARG A 80 23.31 -5.48 -2.68
N GLU A 81 22.97 -4.57 -1.81
CA GLU A 81 21.96 -4.73 -0.77
C GLU A 81 20.71 -3.97 -1.19
N ILE A 82 19.57 -4.63 -1.09
CA ILE A 82 18.26 -4.08 -1.43
C ILE A 82 17.46 -4.02 -0.15
N GLU A 83 17.11 -2.80 0.29
CA GLU A 83 16.24 -2.56 1.41
C GLU A 83 14.90 -2.05 0.90
N THR A 84 13.81 -2.69 1.33
CA THR A 84 12.45 -2.27 0.98
C THR A 84 11.65 -2.06 2.24
N THR A 85 11.07 -0.85 2.37
CA THR A 85 10.13 -0.52 3.43
C THR A 85 8.74 -0.41 2.83
N GLY A 86 7.85 -1.31 3.25
CA GLY A 86 6.43 -1.28 2.90
C GLY A 86 5.63 -0.49 3.92
N PHE A 87 4.67 0.27 3.43
CA PHE A 87 3.72 1.05 4.22
C PHE A 87 2.31 0.71 3.75
N ALA A 88 1.41 0.47 4.70
CA ALA A 88 0.00 0.28 4.43
C ALA A 88 -0.82 1.08 5.44
N ASN A 89 -1.76 1.86 4.94
CA ASN A 89 -2.66 2.67 5.74
C ASN A 89 -4.10 2.35 5.38
N ALA A 90 -4.99 2.39 6.35
CA ALA A 90 -6.41 2.23 6.18
C ALA A 90 -7.17 3.32 6.94
N LEU A 91 -8.29 3.76 6.37
CA LEU A 91 -9.19 4.76 6.91
C LEU A 91 -10.63 4.29 6.75
N LEU A 92 -11.38 4.22 7.85
CA LEU A 92 -12.80 3.93 7.84
C LEU A 92 -13.59 5.25 7.91
N LEU A 93 -14.48 5.47 6.93
CA LEU A 93 -15.30 6.67 6.81
C LEU A 93 -16.78 6.34 6.83
N ASP A 94 -17.57 7.25 7.41
CA ASP A 94 -19.01 7.32 7.20
C ASP A 94 -19.32 7.84 5.79
N VAL A 95 -20.20 7.15 5.07
CA VAL A 95 -20.55 7.51 3.70
C VAL A 95 -21.41 8.77 3.66
N ARG A 96 -22.28 9.00 4.65
CA ARG A 96 -23.26 10.10 4.67
C ARG A 96 -22.58 11.44 4.95
N ASN A 97 -21.83 11.52 6.05
CA ASN A 97 -21.24 12.78 6.51
C ASN A 97 -19.73 12.89 6.28
N GLY A 98 -19.04 11.76 5.98
CA GLY A 98 -17.59 11.70 5.79
C GLY A 98 -16.80 11.72 7.09
N TYR A 99 -17.44 11.41 8.21
CA TYR A 99 -16.76 11.34 9.50
C TYR A 99 -15.74 10.19 9.52
N PRO A 100 -14.48 10.44 9.90
CA PRO A 100 -13.47 9.40 10.02
C PRO A 100 -13.64 8.65 11.36
N TYR A 101 -14.09 7.41 11.30
CA TYR A 101 -14.24 6.59 12.49
C TYR A 101 -12.92 6.11 13.07
N GLY A 102 -11.93 5.88 12.22
CA GLY A 102 -10.63 5.43 12.68
C GLY A 102 -9.65 5.15 11.57
N THR A 103 -8.39 5.03 11.95
CA THR A 103 -7.28 4.71 11.06
C THR A 103 -6.51 3.51 11.58
N ALA A 104 -5.93 2.74 10.66
CA ALA A 104 -4.99 1.68 10.97
C ALA A 104 -3.77 1.80 10.06
N SER A 105 -2.60 1.44 10.55
CA SER A 105 -1.37 1.49 9.76
C SER A 105 -0.45 0.31 10.06
N ALA A 106 0.31 -0.12 9.06
CA ALA A 106 1.34 -1.13 9.20
C ALA A 106 2.58 -0.74 8.41
N THR A 107 3.75 -1.08 8.94
CA THR A 107 5.04 -0.90 8.27
C THR A 107 5.83 -2.19 8.36
N LEU A 108 6.51 -2.56 7.29
CA LEU A 108 7.34 -3.76 7.22
C LEU A 108 8.62 -3.47 6.44
N ASN A 109 9.77 -3.80 7.04
CA ASN A 109 11.07 -3.70 6.41
C ASN A 109 11.51 -5.09 5.93
N ALA A 110 12.10 -5.15 4.75
CA ALA A 110 12.71 -6.34 4.20
C ALA A 110 14.05 -5.99 3.55
N THR A 111 15.03 -6.86 3.72
CA THR A 111 16.37 -6.70 3.14
C THR A 111 16.76 -7.97 2.38
N GLU A 112 17.33 -7.81 1.19
CA GLU A 112 17.84 -8.90 0.37
C GLU A 112 19.18 -8.52 -0.28
N PHE A 113 20.05 -9.52 -0.45
CA PHE A 113 21.33 -9.36 -1.16
C PHE A 113 21.23 -9.88 -2.58
N SER A 114 21.82 -9.17 -3.53
CA SER A 114 21.79 -9.54 -4.94
C SER A 114 23.12 -9.32 -5.65
N ALA A 115 23.39 -10.18 -6.64
CA ALA A 115 24.43 -9.93 -7.62
C ALA A 115 24.01 -8.83 -8.60
N SER A 116 24.99 -8.19 -9.24
CA SER A 116 24.75 -7.05 -10.14
C SER A 116 23.79 -7.35 -11.29
N GLN A 117 23.84 -8.55 -11.83
CA GLN A 117 23.07 -8.92 -13.02
C GLN A 117 21.60 -9.25 -12.71
N THR A 118 21.31 -9.70 -11.48
CA THR A 118 19.99 -10.16 -11.07
C THR A 118 19.23 -9.16 -10.17
N TYR A 119 19.83 -8.01 -9.86
CA TYR A 119 19.30 -7.12 -8.85
C TYR A 119 17.93 -6.53 -9.21
N ARG A 120 17.64 -6.29 -10.49
CA ARG A 120 16.36 -5.70 -10.93
C ARG A 120 15.19 -6.64 -10.64
N ASP A 121 15.33 -7.92 -11.00
CA ASP A 121 14.29 -8.92 -10.78
C ASP A 121 14.10 -9.17 -9.29
N LYS A 122 15.20 -9.26 -8.53
CA LYS A 122 15.14 -9.39 -7.08
C LYS A 122 14.50 -8.18 -6.41
N THR A 123 14.84 -6.97 -6.83
CA THR A 123 14.22 -5.74 -6.32
C THR A 123 12.71 -5.77 -6.52
N ARG A 124 12.24 -6.08 -7.73
CA ARG A 124 10.82 -6.18 -8.02
C ARG A 124 10.13 -7.24 -7.16
N ASN A 125 10.68 -8.45 -7.13
CA ASN A 125 10.13 -9.55 -6.34
C ASN A 125 10.09 -9.23 -4.83
N LEU A 126 11.13 -8.60 -4.30
CA LEU A 126 11.18 -8.18 -2.91
C LEU A 126 10.14 -7.12 -2.60
N THR A 127 9.98 -6.13 -3.49
CA THR A 127 8.99 -5.06 -3.36
C THR A 127 7.58 -5.64 -3.35
N ASP A 128 7.24 -6.51 -4.32
CA ASP A 128 5.92 -7.14 -4.42
C ASP A 128 5.61 -7.99 -3.18
N LYS A 129 6.55 -8.83 -2.75
CA LYS A 129 6.41 -9.63 -1.53
C LYS A 129 6.26 -8.77 -0.28
N ASN A 130 7.03 -7.69 -0.18
CA ASN A 130 6.98 -6.77 0.95
C ASN A 130 5.61 -6.08 1.01
N GLN A 131 5.06 -5.61 -0.12
CA GLN A 131 3.73 -5.02 -0.19
C GLN A 131 2.65 -5.99 0.29
N ILE A 132 2.65 -7.22 -0.23
CA ILE A 132 1.69 -8.26 0.20
C ILE A 132 1.80 -8.51 1.70
N SER A 133 3.01 -8.69 2.22
CA SER A 133 3.24 -8.94 3.65
C SER A 133 2.82 -7.74 4.52
N THR A 134 2.98 -6.52 4.02
CA THR A 134 2.55 -5.29 4.71
C THR A 134 1.03 -5.22 4.79
N VAL A 135 0.32 -5.61 3.72
CA VAL A 135 -1.17 -5.73 3.75
C VAL A 135 -1.60 -6.79 4.76
N ILE A 136 -0.97 -7.96 4.76
CA ILE A 136 -1.28 -9.01 5.73
C ILE A 136 -1.11 -8.50 7.17
N LYS A 137 -0.08 -7.69 7.43
CA LYS A 137 0.16 -7.06 8.74
C LYS A 137 -0.86 -5.98 9.07
N LEU A 138 -1.45 -5.32 8.07
CA LEU A 138 -2.50 -4.31 8.26
C LEU A 138 -3.82 -4.93 8.70
N ILE A 139 -4.18 -6.13 8.24
CA ILE A 139 -5.46 -6.78 8.51
C ILE A 139 -5.81 -6.81 10.01
N PRO A 140 -4.96 -7.34 10.93
CA PRO A 140 -5.29 -7.36 12.35
C PRO A 140 -5.44 -5.97 12.95
N GLN A 141 -4.75 -4.95 12.41
CA GLN A 141 -4.89 -3.57 12.88
C GLN A 141 -6.27 -3.01 12.52
N VAL A 142 -6.75 -3.28 11.30
CA VAL A 142 -8.10 -2.91 10.87
C VAL A 142 -9.15 -3.65 11.70
N GLN A 143 -8.97 -4.95 11.97
CA GLN A 143 -9.87 -5.71 12.83
C GLN A 143 -9.96 -5.13 14.25
N GLN A 144 -8.81 -4.78 14.85
CA GLN A 144 -8.79 -4.16 16.17
C GLN A 144 -9.48 -2.79 16.18
N MET A 145 -9.27 -1.98 15.14
CA MET A 145 -9.95 -0.71 14.97
C MET A 145 -11.47 -0.90 14.94
N MET A 146 -11.96 -1.85 14.15
CA MET A 146 -13.39 -2.15 14.05
C MET A 146 -13.97 -2.66 15.37
N ILE A 147 -13.25 -3.53 16.09
CA ILE A 147 -13.68 -4.04 17.41
C ILE A 147 -13.81 -2.89 18.42
N LYS A 148 -12.84 -1.98 18.46
CA LYS A 148 -12.89 -0.81 19.35
C LYS A 148 -14.10 0.08 19.08
N LEU A 149 -14.41 0.33 17.81
CA LEU A 149 -15.57 1.15 17.41
C LEU A 149 -16.90 0.51 17.83
N MET A 150 -16.99 -0.82 17.83
CA MET A 150 -18.19 -1.51 18.30
C MET A 150 -18.33 -1.50 19.84
N GLN A 151 -17.22 -1.43 20.56
CA GLN A 151 -17.22 -1.41 22.02
C GLN A 151 -17.49 -0.02 22.60
N ASP A 152 -17.28 1.04 21.83
CA ASP A 152 -17.52 2.42 22.25
C ASP A 152 -18.61 3.10 21.39
N PRO A 153 -19.91 2.84 21.73
CA PRO A 153 -21.03 3.37 20.95
C PRO A 153 -21.21 4.89 21.03
N LYS A 154 -20.36 5.60 21.77
CA LYS A 154 -20.37 7.08 21.82
C LYS A 154 -19.61 7.74 20.66
N GLN A 155 -18.92 6.97 19.83
CA GLN A 155 -18.19 7.43 18.66
C GLN A 155 -18.85 7.02 17.34
N ALA A 156 -20.01 6.37 17.38
CA ALA A 156 -20.78 5.97 16.21
C ALA A 156 -21.90 6.97 15.89
#